data_d179a5dd75f99a1b7114733f876b1246
#
_entry.id   d179a5dd75f99a1b7114733f876b1246
#
_cell.length_a   1.000
_cell.length_b   1.000
_cell.length_c   1.000
_cell.angle_alpha   90.00
_cell.angle_beta   90.00
_cell.angle_gamma   90.00
#
_symmetry.space_group_name_H-M   'P 1'
#
loop_
_entity.id
_entity.type
_entity.pdbx_description
1 polymer ?
#
loop_
_entity_poly.entity_id
_entity_poly.type
_entity_poly.pdbx_seq_one_letter_code
_entity_poly.pdbx_strand_id
1 'polypeptide(L)'
;GYYLADCFGLRLLNRRGCFPQFDKFIEQTKDVWTHMLDIRKRFEPRAEELAKKYALAPYTMFIGSGALWGETILFSMCILEEMQWKRTRYITSADFFHGTLELVEPGVPVFLFMGEDENRKLDERVRAFLTRGVTGDTDINIIDTAEFAIPGLDDDFRVIVSPWILT
;
A
#
# COMPACT_ATOMS: atom_id res chain seq x y z
N GLY A 1 -9.74 0.72 -12.96
CA GLY A 1 -10.10 1.58 -11.97
C GLY A 1 -9.38 2.88 -11.84
N TYR A 2 -8.36 2.94 -10.99
CA TYR A 2 -7.69 4.19 -10.53
C TYR A 2 -7.21 5.08 -11.66
N TYR A 3 -6.43 4.55 -12.61
CA TYR A 3 -5.88 5.34 -13.71
C TYR A 3 -6.91 6.26 -14.39
N LEU A 4 -8.08 5.73 -14.74
CA LEU A 4 -9.12 6.53 -15.40
C LEU A 4 -9.70 7.59 -14.46
N ALA A 5 -9.91 7.25 -13.20
CA ALA A 5 -10.43 8.19 -12.21
C ALA A 5 -9.42 9.32 -11.96
N ASP A 6 -8.15 8.98 -11.81
CA ASP A 6 -7.07 9.94 -11.60
C ASP A 6 -6.88 10.83 -12.83
N CYS A 7 -6.84 10.26 -14.05
CA CYS A 7 -6.78 11.05 -15.28
C CYS A 7 -7.95 12.04 -15.40
N PHE A 8 -9.15 11.61 -15.05
CA PHE A 8 -10.32 12.50 -15.06
C PHE A 8 -10.19 13.64 -14.02
N GLY A 9 -9.86 13.30 -12.79
CA GLY A 9 -9.67 14.27 -11.71
C GLY A 9 -8.55 15.25 -12.01
N LEU A 10 -7.39 14.75 -12.45
CA LEU A 10 -6.23 15.58 -12.80
C LEU A 10 -6.51 16.48 -14.01
N ARG A 11 -7.29 15.99 -15.00
CA ARG A 11 -7.71 16.84 -16.13
C ARG A 11 -8.62 17.97 -15.70
N LEU A 12 -9.51 17.69 -14.74
CA LEU A 12 -10.37 18.73 -14.18
C LEU A 12 -9.54 19.80 -13.43
N LEU A 13 -8.59 19.36 -12.60
CA LEU A 13 -7.65 20.25 -11.90
C LEU A 13 -6.79 21.04 -12.90
N ASN A 14 -6.31 20.42 -13.97
CA ASN A 14 -5.56 21.10 -15.02
C ASN A 14 -6.38 22.24 -15.65
N ARG A 15 -7.65 21.99 -16.00
CA ARG A 15 -8.55 23.01 -16.56
C ARG A 15 -8.82 24.19 -15.61
N ARG A 16 -8.66 23.95 -14.30
CA ARG A 16 -8.77 24.97 -13.26
C ARG A 16 -7.43 25.67 -12.94
N GLY A 17 -6.36 25.30 -13.64
CA GLY A 17 -5.01 25.84 -13.40
C GLY A 17 -4.30 25.28 -12.17
N CYS A 18 -4.87 24.27 -11.49
CA CYS A 18 -4.31 23.69 -10.27
C CYS A 18 -3.32 22.53 -10.53
N PHE A 19 -3.27 21.99 -11.74
CA PHE A 19 -2.34 20.93 -12.14
C PHE A 19 -1.81 21.16 -13.56
N PRO A 20 -0.86 22.09 -13.75
CA PRO A 20 -0.33 22.44 -15.08
C PRO A 20 0.46 21.31 -15.72
N GLN A 21 0.96 20.33 -14.94
CA GLN A 21 1.77 19.19 -15.41
C GLN A 21 0.96 18.05 -16.04
N PHE A 22 -0.33 18.22 -16.30
CA PHE A 22 -1.20 17.13 -16.78
C PHE A 22 -0.65 16.42 -18.04
N ASP A 23 -0.23 17.18 -19.04
CA ASP A 23 0.26 16.58 -20.30
C ASP A 23 1.58 15.81 -20.07
N LYS A 24 2.45 16.30 -19.18
CA LYS A 24 3.65 15.60 -18.76
C LYS A 24 3.30 14.30 -18.00
N PHE A 25 2.35 14.36 -17.10
CA PHE A 25 1.86 13.17 -16.38
C PHE A 25 1.34 12.10 -17.34
N ILE A 26 0.50 12.47 -18.30
CA ILE A 26 -0.02 11.53 -19.32
C ILE A 26 1.11 10.91 -20.14
N GLU A 27 2.08 11.72 -20.59
CA GLU A 27 3.22 11.20 -21.37
C GLU A 27 4.05 10.21 -20.55
N GLN A 28 4.32 10.51 -19.27
CA GLN A 28 5.10 9.63 -18.40
C GLN A 28 4.35 8.36 -17.94
N THR A 29 3.03 8.37 -17.97
CA THR A 29 2.20 7.23 -17.58
C THR A 29 1.62 6.43 -18.74
N LYS A 30 1.93 6.77 -19.99
CA LYS A 30 1.38 6.10 -21.19
C LYS A 30 1.64 4.58 -21.21
N ASP A 31 2.82 4.16 -20.75
CA ASP A 31 3.25 2.76 -20.72
C ASP A 31 3.18 2.15 -19.31
N VAL A 32 2.49 2.82 -18.38
CA VAL A 32 2.45 2.42 -16.96
C VAL A 32 1.98 0.98 -16.75
N TRP A 33 1.08 0.49 -17.60
CA TRP A 33 0.56 -0.89 -17.50
C TRP A 33 1.64 -1.96 -17.72
N THR A 34 2.60 -1.70 -18.59
CA THR A 34 3.75 -2.58 -18.79
C THR A 34 4.58 -2.65 -17.52
N HIS A 35 4.84 -1.50 -16.90
CA HIS A 35 5.58 -1.43 -15.63
C HIS A 35 4.82 -2.10 -14.48
N MET A 36 3.49 -1.89 -14.38
CA MET A 36 2.66 -2.57 -13.37
C MET A 36 2.68 -4.09 -13.54
N LEU A 37 2.62 -4.58 -14.78
CA LEU A 37 2.72 -6.01 -15.06
C LEU A 37 4.08 -6.58 -14.64
N ASP A 38 5.16 -5.86 -14.90
CA ASP A 38 6.52 -6.27 -14.51
C ASP A 38 6.70 -6.25 -12.97
N ILE A 39 6.14 -5.26 -12.30
CA ILE A 39 6.11 -5.19 -10.82
C ILE A 39 5.37 -6.41 -10.27
N ARG A 40 4.17 -6.70 -10.80
CA ARG A 40 3.37 -7.86 -10.40
C ARG A 40 4.13 -9.17 -10.56
N LYS A 41 4.73 -9.42 -11.72
CA LYS A 41 5.52 -10.63 -11.98
C LYS A 41 6.71 -10.77 -11.02
N ARG A 42 7.36 -9.68 -10.67
CA ARG A 42 8.48 -9.70 -9.71
C ARG A 42 8.03 -9.92 -8.27
N PHE A 43 6.84 -9.43 -7.92
CA PHE A 43 6.28 -9.59 -6.58
C PHE A 43 5.60 -10.94 -6.36
N GLU A 44 5.12 -11.60 -7.42
CA GLU A 44 4.34 -12.84 -7.35
C GLU A 44 5.00 -13.94 -6.50
N PRO A 45 6.31 -14.25 -6.62
CA PRO A 45 6.94 -15.26 -5.77
C PRO A 45 6.89 -14.91 -4.28
N ARG A 46 7.08 -13.63 -3.93
CA ARG A 46 6.96 -13.15 -2.54
C ARG A 46 5.51 -13.26 -2.05
N ALA A 47 4.54 -12.90 -2.88
CA ALA A 47 3.13 -13.02 -2.54
C ALA A 47 2.73 -14.48 -2.29
N GLU A 48 3.19 -15.41 -3.13
CA GLU A 48 2.95 -16.85 -2.96
C GLU A 48 3.55 -17.39 -1.66
N GLU A 49 4.78 -17.01 -1.33
CA GLU A 49 5.43 -17.36 -0.06
C GLU A 49 4.64 -16.85 1.14
N LEU A 50 4.25 -15.57 1.15
CA LEU A 50 3.46 -14.96 2.21
C LEU A 50 2.09 -15.62 2.35
N ALA A 51 1.41 -15.91 1.24
CA ALA A 51 0.13 -16.59 1.24
C ALA A 51 0.22 -17.99 1.86
N LYS A 52 1.24 -18.77 1.50
CA LYS A 52 1.48 -20.10 2.08
C LYS A 52 1.83 -20.01 3.57
N LYS A 53 2.71 -19.08 3.93
CA LYS A 53 3.17 -18.90 5.31
C LYS A 53 2.01 -18.58 6.26
N TYR A 54 1.09 -17.71 5.83
CA TYR A 54 0.03 -17.20 6.69
C TYR A 54 -1.37 -17.78 6.42
N ALA A 55 -1.44 -18.84 5.61
CA ALA A 55 -2.71 -19.47 5.26
C ALA A 55 -3.56 -19.88 6.47
N LEU A 56 -2.92 -20.26 7.58
CA LEU A 56 -3.58 -20.73 8.81
C LEU A 56 -3.45 -19.73 9.97
N ALA A 57 -3.00 -18.51 9.72
CA ALA A 57 -2.94 -17.50 10.77
C ALA A 57 -4.33 -17.24 11.37
N PRO A 58 -4.44 -17.07 12.71
CA PRO A 58 -5.73 -16.86 13.39
C PRO A 58 -6.43 -15.59 12.94
N TYR A 59 -5.67 -14.53 12.70
CA TYR A 59 -6.04 -13.31 11.99
C TYR A 59 -4.79 -12.63 11.46
N THR A 60 -4.96 -11.63 10.61
CA THR A 60 -3.86 -10.87 10.00
C THR A 60 -4.14 -9.38 10.15
N MET A 61 -3.11 -8.61 10.51
CA MET A 61 -3.23 -7.17 10.66
C MET A 61 -2.66 -6.45 9.41
N PHE A 62 -3.40 -5.45 8.93
CA PHE A 62 -3.00 -4.59 7.81
C PHE A 62 -2.98 -3.14 8.25
N ILE A 63 -1.86 -2.48 8.03
CA ILE A 63 -1.65 -1.08 8.40
C ILE A 63 -1.28 -0.32 7.14
N GLY A 64 -1.96 0.80 6.88
CA GLY A 64 -1.65 1.65 5.74
C GLY A 64 -2.38 2.98 5.87
N SER A 65 -1.84 4.04 5.28
CA SER A 65 -2.35 5.40 5.46
C SER A 65 -2.36 6.18 4.14
N GLY A 66 -2.97 7.36 4.18
CA GLY A 66 -2.96 8.28 3.07
C GLY A 66 -3.49 7.67 1.78
N ALA A 67 -2.72 7.78 0.71
CA ALA A 67 -3.09 7.25 -0.60
C ALA A 67 -3.31 5.72 -0.62
N LEU A 68 -2.67 4.99 0.29
CA LEU A 68 -2.81 3.52 0.38
C LEU A 68 -3.93 3.05 1.31
N TRP A 69 -4.64 3.96 1.98
CA TRP A 69 -5.72 3.57 2.89
C TRP A 69 -6.84 2.81 2.17
N GLY A 70 -7.23 3.28 0.98
CA GLY A 70 -8.23 2.59 0.15
C GLY A 70 -7.83 1.14 -0.18
N GLU A 71 -6.57 0.93 -0.57
CA GLU A 71 -6.02 -0.40 -0.88
C GLU A 71 -5.93 -1.28 0.36
N THR A 72 -5.58 -0.69 1.50
CA THR A 72 -5.52 -1.42 2.78
C THR A 72 -6.90 -2.00 3.14
N ILE A 73 -7.96 -1.20 3.01
CA ILE A 73 -9.34 -1.65 3.23
C ILE A 73 -9.75 -2.68 2.17
N LEU A 74 -9.53 -2.37 0.89
CA LEU A 74 -9.91 -3.25 -0.23
C LEU A 74 -9.33 -4.64 -0.06
N PHE A 75 -8.03 -4.75 0.18
CA PHE A 75 -7.35 -6.03 0.32
C PHE A 75 -7.82 -6.78 1.58
N SER A 76 -7.87 -6.09 2.71
CA SER A 76 -8.23 -6.67 3.99
C SER A 76 -9.70 -7.11 4.02
N MET A 77 -10.63 -6.19 3.77
CA MET A 77 -12.06 -6.43 3.90
C MET A 77 -12.63 -7.16 2.67
N CYS A 78 -12.42 -6.61 1.46
CA CYS A 78 -13.11 -7.17 0.30
C CYS A 78 -12.44 -8.46 -0.21
N ILE A 79 -11.10 -8.54 -0.20
CA ILE A 79 -10.41 -9.72 -0.71
C ILE A 79 -10.30 -10.81 0.36
N LEU A 80 -9.81 -10.48 1.55
CA LEU A 80 -9.54 -11.49 2.56
C LEU A 80 -10.78 -11.87 3.39
N GLU A 81 -11.54 -10.91 3.90
CA GLU A 81 -12.73 -11.23 4.70
C GLU A 81 -13.89 -11.72 3.83
N GLU A 82 -14.29 -10.94 2.82
CA GLU A 82 -15.46 -11.22 2.02
C GLU A 82 -15.26 -12.44 1.10
N MET A 83 -14.14 -12.50 0.37
CA MET A 83 -13.90 -13.57 -0.62
C MET A 83 -13.21 -14.80 -0.03
N GLN A 84 -12.39 -14.66 1.00
CA GLN A 84 -11.54 -15.74 1.55
C GLN A 84 -11.97 -16.18 2.96
N TRP A 85 -12.92 -15.47 3.57
CA TRP A 85 -13.39 -15.71 4.94
C TRP A 85 -12.27 -15.71 5.99
N LYS A 86 -11.23 -14.92 5.74
CA LYS A 86 -10.12 -14.70 6.68
C LYS A 86 -10.47 -13.60 7.66
N ARG A 87 -10.04 -13.76 8.89
CA ARG A 87 -10.18 -12.68 9.89
C ARG A 87 -9.06 -11.68 9.70
N THR A 88 -9.41 -10.41 9.59
CA THR A 88 -8.43 -9.34 9.47
C THR A 88 -8.70 -8.19 10.44
N ARG A 89 -7.66 -7.40 10.65
CA ARG A 89 -7.74 -6.10 11.31
C ARG A 89 -7.02 -5.10 10.42
N TYR A 90 -7.72 -4.12 9.90
CA TYR A 90 -7.12 -3.01 9.17
C TYR A 90 -7.18 -1.74 10.02
N ILE A 91 -6.13 -0.92 9.95
CA ILE A 91 -5.99 0.30 10.74
C ILE A 91 -5.10 1.30 10.01
N THR A 92 -5.32 2.60 10.24
CA THR A 92 -4.39 3.63 9.76
C THR A 92 -3.14 3.66 10.64
N SER A 93 -2.00 4.11 10.09
CA SER A 93 -0.78 4.31 10.86
C SER A 93 -0.97 5.38 11.97
N ALA A 94 -1.89 6.32 11.76
CA ALA A 94 -2.23 7.33 12.77
C ALA A 94 -2.92 6.68 13.99
N ASP A 95 -3.92 5.81 13.73
CA ASP A 95 -4.74 5.21 14.78
C ASP A 95 -4.08 3.97 15.41
N PHE A 96 -3.04 3.40 14.79
CA PHE A 96 -2.36 2.20 15.25
C PHE A 96 -1.96 2.29 16.73
N PHE A 97 -1.44 3.45 17.17
CA PHE A 97 -1.01 3.69 18.55
C PHE A 97 -2.15 3.95 19.54
N HIS A 98 -3.40 3.99 19.09
CA HIS A 98 -4.58 4.17 19.92
C HIS A 98 -5.25 2.84 20.29
N GLY A 99 -4.45 1.84 20.68
CA GLY A 99 -4.91 0.54 21.19
C GLY A 99 -4.66 -0.65 20.27
N THR A 100 -4.60 -0.46 18.94
CA THR A 100 -4.39 -1.58 18.00
C THR A 100 -3.00 -2.21 18.15
N LEU A 101 -2.00 -1.45 18.59
CA LEU A 101 -0.66 -1.94 18.88
C LEU A 101 -0.66 -3.10 19.91
N GLU A 102 -1.66 -3.16 20.80
CA GLU A 102 -1.80 -4.23 21.82
C GLU A 102 -2.18 -5.58 21.19
N LEU A 103 -2.65 -5.59 19.95
CA LEU A 103 -2.96 -6.80 19.19
C LEU A 103 -1.75 -7.33 18.40
N VAL A 104 -0.60 -6.68 18.49
CA VAL A 104 0.63 -7.14 17.87
C VAL A 104 1.28 -8.16 18.79
N GLU A 105 1.06 -9.43 18.50
CA GLU A 105 1.47 -10.56 19.32
C GLU A 105 2.09 -11.69 18.48
N PRO A 106 2.85 -12.61 19.10
CA PRO A 106 3.42 -13.75 18.38
C PRO A 106 2.36 -14.59 17.65
N GLY A 107 2.65 -14.96 16.40
CA GLY A 107 1.74 -15.73 15.56
C GLY A 107 0.70 -14.91 14.80
N VAL A 108 0.67 -13.60 14.99
CA VAL A 108 -0.14 -12.66 14.22
C VAL A 108 0.72 -11.96 13.17
N PRO A 109 0.54 -12.26 11.87
CA PRO A 109 1.25 -11.54 10.83
C PRO A 109 0.75 -10.10 10.72
N VAL A 110 1.69 -9.17 10.67
CA VAL A 110 1.44 -7.75 10.49
C VAL A 110 1.99 -7.31 9.14
N PHE A 111 1.15 -6.69 8.33
CA PHE A 111 1.51 -6.08 7.06
C PHE A 111 1.44 -4.56 7.18
N LEU A 112 2.54 -3.91 6.88
CA LEU A 112 2.61 -2.45 6.79
C LEU A 112 2.77 -2.06 5.32
N PHE A 113 1.77 -1.39 4.77
CA PHE A 113 1.82 -0.77 3.45
C PHE A 113 2.32 0.66 3.58
N MET A 114 3.45 0.96 2.94
CA MET A 114 4.05 2.28 3.00
C MET A 114 3.90 3.00 1.67
N GLY A 115 3.18 4.13 1.71
CA GLY A 115 2.98 5.02 0.56
C GLY A 115 4.09 6.05 0.41
N GLU A 116 3.93 6.92 -0.58
CA GLU A 116 4.90 7.97 -0.92
C GLU A 116 4.29 9.37 -0.76
N ASP A 117 3.18 9.47 -0.06
CA ASP A 117 2.53 10.72 0.28
C ASP A 117 3.02 11.32 1.62
N GLU A 118 2.42 12.42 2.03
CA GLU A 118 2.74 13.14 3.27
C GLU A 118 2.54 12.32 4.55
N ASN A 119 1.73 11.24 4.49
CA ASN A 119 1.48 10.34 5.61
C ASN A 119 2.61 9.32 5.82
N ARG A 120 3.54 9.19 4.87
CA ARG A 120 4.69 8.28 4.98
C ARG A 120 5.43 8.39 6.32
N LYS A 121 5.53 9.60 6.89
CA LYS A 121 6.13 9.80 8.22
C LYS A 121 5.44 9.04 9.35
N LEU A 122 4.12 8.80 9.21
CA LEU A 122 3.34 8.00 10.16
C LEU A 122 3.65 6.51 9.97
N ASP A 123 3.76 6.05 8.72
CA ASP A 123 4.14 4.69 8.38
C ASP A 123 5.56 4.38 8.87
N GLU A 124 6.51 5.33 8.71
CA GLU A 124 7.87 5.22 9.24
C GLU A 124 7.89 5.09 10.78
N ARG A 125 7.01 5.81 11.47
CA ARG A 125 6.87 5.66 12.93
C ARG A 125 6.37 4.27 13.31
N VAL A 126 5.39 3.73 12.61
CA VAL A 126 4.89 2.36 12.81
C VAL A 126 6.00 1.35 12.50
N ARG A 127 6.69 1.50 11.36
CA ARG A 127 7.84 0.66 11.00
C ARG A 127 8.89 0.63 12.10
N ALA A 128 9.28 1.80 12.59
CA ALA A 128 10.28 1.92 13.65
C ALA A 128 9.82 1.24 14.97
N PHE A 129 8.54 1.29 15.29
CA PHE A 129 7.98 0.59 16.45
C PHE A 129 8.03 -0.93 16.24
N LEU A 130 7.50 -1.42 15.14
CA LEU A 130 7.42 -2.85 14.84
C LEU A 130 8.81 -3.52 14.74
N THR A 131 9.80 -2.82 14.20
CA THR A 131 11.16 -3.38 13.99
C THR A 131 12.10 -3.25 15.19
N ARG A 132 11.69 -2.57 16.27
CA ARG A 132 12.52 -2.43 17.49
C ARG A 132 12.56 -3.67 18.39
N GLY A 133 11.89 -4.75 18.01
CA GLY A 133 11.83 -5.96 18.81
C GLY A 133 10.96 -5.86 20.08
N VAL A 134 10.18 -4.78 20.21
CA VAL A 134 9.26 -4.59 21.35
C VAL A 134 8.13 -5.61 21.34
N THR A 135 7.81 -6.13 20.16
CA THR A 135 6.70 -7.04 19.91
C THR A 135 7.10 -8.53 19.93
N GLY A 136 8.34 -8.85 20.34
CA GLY A 136 8.85 -10.24 20.35
C GLY A 136 8.96 -10.85 18.95
N ASP A 137 8.65 -12.14 18.83
CA ASP A 137 8.71 -12.90 17.57
C ASP A 137 7.50 -12.65 16.65
N THR A 138 7.11 -11.40 16.46
CA THR A 138 5.99 -11.04 15.57
C THR A 138 6.44 -11.05 14.12
N ASP A 139 5.64 -11.67 13.25
CA ASP A 139 5.87 -11.72 11.80
C ASP A 139 5.51 -10.37 11.14
N ILE A 140 6.52 -9.54 10.88
CA ILE A 140 6.36 -8.22 10.30
C ILE A 140 6.72 -8.24 8.82
N ASN A 141 5.79 -7.78 7.99
CA ASN A 141 5.92 -7.73 6.53
C ASN A 141 5.72 -6.28 6.07
N ILE A 142 6.77 -5.67 5.58
CA ILE A 142 6.73 -4.31 5.05
C ILE A 142 6.67 -4.39 3.53
N ILE A 143 5.68 -3.71 2.94
CA ILE A 143 5.51 -3.54 1.50
C ILE A 143 5.55 -2.04 1.24
N ASP A 144 6.70 -1.59 0.74
CA ASP A 144 6.96 -0.18 0.46
C ASP A 144 6.87 0.07 -1.04
N THR A 145 5.97 0.96 -1.47
CA THR A 145 5.81 1.29 -2.89
C THR A 145 7.06 1.91 -3.49
N ALA A 146 7.91 2.53 -2.69
CA ALA A 146 9.19 3.09 -3.13
C ALA A 146 10.20 2.02 -3.61
N GLU A 147 10.01 0.73 -3.25
CA GLU A 147 10.82 -0.38 -3.76
C GLU A 147 10.56 -0.66 -5.26
N PHE A 148 9.45 -0.17 -5.80
CA PHE A 148 8.98 -0.45 -7.15
C PHE A 148 9.19 0.76 -8.06
N ALA A 149 10.36 0.84 -8.69
CA ALA A 149 10.66 1.89 -9.64
C ALA A 149 9.79 1.80 -10.91
N ILE A 150 9.36 2.97 -11.38
CA ILE A 150 8.67 3.13 -12.67
C ILE A 150 9.59 4.02 -13.51
N PRO A 151 10.29 3.45 -14.49
CA PRO A 151 11.22 4.21 -15.32
C PRO A 151 10.55 5.39 -16.02
N GLY A 152 11.17 6.56 -15.96
CA GLY A 152 10.68 7.78 -16.61
C GLY A 152 9.56 8.51 -15.88
N LEU A 153 9.12 8.03 -14.71
CA LEU A 153 8.16 8.72 -13.87
C LEU A 153 8.88 9.67 -12.92
N ASP A 154 8.49 10.95 -12.91
CA ASP A 154 8.98 11.93 -11.94
C ASP A 154 8.52 11.61 -10.52
N ASP A 155 9.35 11.97 -9.54
CA ASP A 155 9.05 11.77 -8.13
C ASP A 155 7.74 12.49 -7.69
N ASP A 156 7.46 13.66 -8.26
CA ASP A 156 6.22 14.40 -7.97
C ASP A 156 4.93 13.63 -8.33
N PHE A 157 5.04 12.67 -9.25
CA PHE A 157 3.90 11.83 -9.66
C PHE A 157 3.79 10.52 -8.89
N ARG A 158 4.81 10.16 -8.11
CA ARG A 158 4.85 8.92 -7.34
C ARG A 158 3.68 8.82 -6.36
N VAL A 159 3.30 9.92 -5.71
CA VAL A 159 2.15 9.96 -4.79
C VAL A 159 0.83 9.56 -5.46
N ILE A 160 0.65 9.90 -6.73
CA ILE A 160 -0.56 9.57 -7.50
C ILE A 160 -0.54 8.09 -7.92
N VAL A 161 0.64 7.59 -8.30
CA VAL A 161 0.81 6.27 -8.90
C VAL A 161 1.02 5.17 -7.85
N SER A 162 1.48 5.50 -6.64
CA SER A 162 1.75 4.51 -5.60
C SER A 162 0.56 3.60 -5.25
N PRO A 163 -0.71 4.05 -5.22
CA PRO A 163 -1.85 3.15 -5.04
C PRO A 163 -2.01 2.12 -6.17
N TRP A 164 -1.63 2.47 -7.41
CA TRP A 164 -1.73 1.55 -8.55
C TRP A 164 -0.76 0.37 -8.45
N ILE A 165 0.34 0.54 -7.70
CA ILE A 165 1.33 -0.51 -7.47
C ILE A 165 0.76 -1.65 -6.63
N LEU A 166 -0.15 -1.35 -5.69
CA LEU A 166 -0.78 -2.34 -4.81
C LEU A 166 -2.03 -3.00 -5.42
N THR A 167 -2.57 -2.44 -6.51
CA THR A 167 -3.75 -2.98 -7.20
C THR A 167 -3.38 -4.16 -8.11
#